data_c490993e22d195cfe78dbf206b76268b
#
_entry.id   c490993e22d195cfe78dbf206b76268b
#
_cell.length_a   1.000
_cell.length_b   1.000
_cell.length_c   1.000
_cell.angle_alpha   90.00
_cell.angle_beta   90.00
_cell.angle_gamma   90.00
#
_symmetry.space_group_name_H-M   'P 1'
#
loop_
_entity.id
_entity.type
_entity.pdbx_description
1 polymer ?
#
loop_
_entity_poly.entity_id
_entity_poly.type
_entity_poly.pdbx_seq_one_letter_code
_entity_poly.pdbx_strand_id
1 'polypeptide(L)'
;MQLFDRTLGQWLEHWAEETPDKEYIVYSDRNLRFTWSQLNRRVDDMAKGLIAIGVERGTHVGIWAANVPDWLTLLYACAKIGAVYVTVNTNYKQSELEYLCQNSDMHTLCIVNGEKDSDFVQMTYTMLPELKTCERGHLKSERFPYMRNVVYVGQEKHRGMYNTAEILLLGDNVEDDRLNELKSKVDCHDVVNMQYTSGTTGFPKGVMLTHYNIANNGFLTGEHMKFTADDKLCCCVPLFHCFGVVLATMNCLTHGCTQVMVERFDPLVVLASIHKERCTALYGVPTMFIAELHHPMFDLFDMSCLRTGIMAGSLCPVELMKQVEEKMYMKVTSVYGLTEAAPGMTATRIDDPFDVRCNTVGHDFEFTEVKVIDPETGEECPVGVQGEMCNRGYNTMKGYYKNPEATAEVLDENNFLHSCLLYTSPS
;
A
#
# COMPACT_ATOMS: atom_id res chain seq x y z
N MET A 1 18.61 -12.50 -10.94
CA MET A 1 17.54 -11.99 -10.06
C MET A 1 16.80 -13.19 -9.48
N GLN A 2 16.24 -13.08 -8.25
CA GLN A 2 15.46 -14.15 -7.60
C GLN A 2 14.38 -13.50 -6.73
N LEU A 3 13.31 -14.24 -6.46
CA LEU A 3 12.29 -13.85 -5.51
C LEU A 3 12.72 -14.18 -4.07
N PHE A 4 12.16 -13.47 -3.09
CA PHE A 4 12.52 -13.60 -1.68
C PHE A 4 11.39 -14.22 -0.86
N ASP A 5 11.72 -15.25 -0.09
CA ASP A 5 10.82 -15.88 0.88
C ASP A 5 10.98 -15.19 2.24
N ARG A 6 10.59 -13.89 2.31
CA ARG A 6 10.69 -13.08 3.52
C ARG A 6 9.34 -12.41 3.83
N THR A 7 8.99 -12.38 5.11
CA THR A 7 7.87 -11.58 5.59
C THR A 7 8.25 -10.10 5.66
N LEU A 8 7.24 -9.19 5.71
CA LEU A 8 7.50 -7.76 5.86
C LEU A 8 8.21 -7.45 7.19
N GLY A 9 7.88 -8.22 8.26
CA GLY A 9 8.57 -8.10 9.55
C GLY A 9 10.05 -8.45 9.44
N GLN A 10 10.39 -9.55 8.76
CA GLN A 10 11.78 -9.97 8.53
C GLN A 10 12.57 -8.98 7.65
N TRP A 11 11.94 -8.33 6.67
CA TRP A 11 12.57 -7.26 5.91
C TRP A 11 12.90 -6.04 6.77
N LEU A 12 11.97 -5.62 7.64
CA LEU A 12 12.20 -4.50 8.55
C LEU A 12 13.33 -4.81 9.55
N GLU A 13 13.34 -6.01 10.13
CA GLU A 13 14.38 -6.47 11.05
C GLU A 13 15.74 -6.54 10.38
N HIS A 14 15.82 -7.06 9.16
CA HIS A 14 17.04 -7.11 8.37
C HIS A 14 17.70 -5.73 8.25
N TRP A 15 16.96 -4.70 7.84
CA TRP A 15 17.54 -3.35 7.71
C TRP A 15 17.82 -2.69 9.06
N ALA A 16 17.04 -3.02 10.10
CA ALA A 16 17.31 -2.56 11.46
C ALA A 16 18.62 -3.13 12.03
N GLU A 17 19.07 -4.30 11.55
CA GLU A 17 20.36 -4.92 11.89
C GLU A 17 21.50 -4.40 10.98
N GLU A 18 21.29 -4.37 9.66
CA GLU A 18 22.33 -4.00 8.69
C GLU A 18 22.66 -2.50 8.66
N THR A 19 21.63 -1.64 8.77
CA THR A 19 21.77 -0.18 8.68
C THR A 19 20.93 0.54 9.73
N PRO A 20 21.15 0.27 11.05
CA PRO A 20 20.26 0.69 12.14
C PRO A 20 20.00 2.21 12.20
N ASP A 21 21.01 3.01 11.89
CA ASP A 21 20.97 4.46 12.05
C ASP A 21 20.56 5.20 10.75
N LYS A 22 20.37 4.48 9.65
CA LYS A 22 19.90 5.08 8.41
C LYS A 22 18.43 5.45 8.50
N GLU A 23 18.07 6.64 7.99
CA GLU A 23 16.68 7.08 7.91
C GLU A 23 15.89 6.19 6.96
N TYR A 24 14.74 5.70 7.43
CA TYR A 24 13.78 4.96 6.62
C TYR A 24 12.56 5.81 6.30
N ILE A 25 11.85 6.31 7.30
CA ILE A 25 10.64 7.11 7.13
C ILE A 25 10.88 8.54 7.56
N VAL A 26 10.59 9.50 6.67
CA VAL A 26 10.79 10.93 6.88
C VAL A 26 9.51 11.68 6.53
N TYR A 27 8.97 12.45 7.49
CA TYR A 27 7.95 13.47 7.27
C TYR A 27 8.62 14.84 7.33
N SER A 28 8.96 15.38 6.15
CA SER A 28 9.80 16.58 6.00
C SER A 28 9.12 17.85 6.52
N ASP A 29 7.79 17.95 6.36
CA ASP A 29 6.95 19.08 6.76
C ASP A 29 6.95 19.33 8.28
N ARG A 30 7.10 18.27 9.09
CA ARG A 30 7.10 18.33 10.57
C ARG A 30 8.40 17.84 11.20
N ASN A 31 9.43 17.63 10.39
CA ASN A 31 10.74 17.13 10.83
C ASN A 31 10.68 15.86 11.70
N LEU A 32 9.72 14.97 11.39
CA LEU A 32 9.60 13.67 12.04
C LEU A 32 10.38 12.64 11.22
N ARG A 33 11.30 11.93 11.89
CA ARG A 33 12.21 10.99 11.22
C ARG A 33 12.33 9.72 12.04
N PHE A 34 12.34 8.59 11.37
CA PHE A 34 12.62 7.29 11.98
C PHE A 34 13.74 6.61 11.23
N THR A 35 14.77 6.21 11.95
CA THR A 35 15.75 5.26 11.41
C THR A 35 15.17 3.86 11.37
N TRP A 36 15.83 2.93 10.65
CA TRP A 36 15.39 1.54 10.60
C TRP A 36 15.23 0.92 12.00
N SER A 37 16.22 1.12 12.88
CA SER A 37 16.14 0.59 14.25
C SER A 37 15.07 1.27 15.11
N GLN A 38 14.86 2.56 14.94
CA GLN A 38 13.82 3.30 15.68
C GLN A 38 12.42 2.84 15.26
N LEU A 39 12.19 2.69 13.94
CA LEU A 39 10.90 2.21 13.46
C LEU A 39 10.68 0.76 13.88
N ASN A 40 11.71 -0.11 13.79
CA ASN A 40 11.59 -1.51 14.18
C ASN A 40 11.17 -1.66 15.66
N ARG A 41 11.78 -0.90 16.57
CA ARG A 41 11.38 -0.88 18.00
C ARG A 41 9.94 -0.40 18.17
N ARG A 42 9.57 0.72 17.52
CA ARG A 42 8.21 1.24 17.58
C ARG A 42 7.18 0.24 17.07
N VAL A 43 7.54 -0.52 16.05
CA VAL A 43 6.71 -1.61 15.49
C VAL A 43 6.56 -2.76 16.49
N ASP A 44 7.63 -3.14 17.21
CA ASP A 44 7.55 -4.18 18.25
C ASP A 44 6.66 -3.74 19.42
N ASP A 45 6.79 -2.49 19.87
CA ASP A 45 5.92 -1.91 20.91
C ASP A 45 4.45 -1.89 20.46
N MET A 46 4.20 -1.48 19.20
CA MET A 46 2.85 -1.48 18.64
C MET A 46 2.29 -2.90 18.48
N ALA A 47 3.11 -3.86 18.08
CA ALA A 47 2.72 -5.27 17.96
C ALA A 47 2.30 -5.84 19.33
N LYS A 48 3.07 -5.56 20.39
CA LYS A 48 2.69 -5.91 21.75
C LYS A 48 1.39 -5.22 22.18
N GLY A 49 1.23 -3.93 21.82
CA GLY A 49 -0.01 -3.20 22.07
C GLY A 49 -1.23 -3.84 21.41
N LEU A 50 -1.10 -4.27 20.15
CA LEU A 50 -2.15 -4.99 19.44
C LEU A 50 -2.46 -6.35 20.08
N ILE A 51 -1.43 -7.10 20.51
CA ILE A 51 -1.60 -8.37 21.25
C ILE A 51 -2.39 -8.11 22.55
N ALA A 52 -2.05 -7.06 23.30
CA ALA A 52 -2.69 -6.73 24.57
C ALA A 52 -4.20 -6.43 24.44
N ILE A 53 -4.63 -5.94 23.27
CA ILE A 53 -6.07 -5.72 22.97
C ILE A 53 -6.73 -6.87 22.23
N GLY A 54 -6.08 -8.05 22.18
CA GLY A 54 -6.65 -9.30 21.67
C GLY A 54 -6.47 -9.52 20.16
N VAL A 55 -5.55 -8.83 19.50
CA VAL A 55 -5.19 -9.12 18.10
C VAL A 55 -4.28 -10.35 18.08
N GLU A 56 -4.63 -11.33 17.25
CA GLU A 56 -3.90 -12.58 17.07
C GLU A 56 -3.62 -12.85 15.58
N ARG A 57 -2.91 -13.94 15.28
CA ARG A 57 -2.68 -14.39 13.89
C ARG A 57 -4.02 -14.61 13.19
N GLY A 58 -4.16 -14.07 11.97
CA GLY A 58 -5.38 -14.12 11.17
C GLY A 58 -6.46 -13.11 11.58
N THR A 59 -6.23 -12.32 12.63
CA THR A 59 -7.15 -11.23 13.01
C THR A 59 -7.07 -10.09 12.01
N HIS A 60 -8.20 -9.49 11.66
CA HIS A 60 -8.27 -8.38 10.71
C HIS A 60 -8.25 -7.03 11.43
N VAL A 61 -7.25 -6.20 11.09
CA VAL A 61 -7.03 -4.87 11.64
C VAL A 61 -7.16 -3.85 10.53
N GLY A 62 -8.18 -3.01 10.59
CA GLY A 62 -8.44 -1.96 9.60
C GLY A 62 -7.74 -0.65 9.92
N ILE A 63 -7.30 0.07 8.89
CA ILE A 63 -6.81 1.44 9.00
C ILE A 63 -7.60 2.37 8.09
N TRP A 64 -8.21 3.39 8.68
CA TRP A 64 -8.94 4.43 7.98
C TRP A 64 -8.31 5.79 8.25
N ALA A 65 -7.27 6.08 7.49
CA ALA A 65 -6.41 7.24 7.66
C ALA A 65 -5.71 7.62 6.36
N ALA A 66 -5.33 8.89 6.23
CA ALA A 66 -4.32 9.34 5.28
C ALA A 66 -2.93 8.74 5.62
N ASN A 67 -1.87 9.17 4.95
CA ASN A 67 -0.51 8.65 5.17
C ASN A 67 0.10 9.16 6.50
N VAL A 68 -0.61 8.95 7.62
CA VAL A 68 -0.14 9.35 8.96
C VAL A 68 1.05 8.51 9.44
N PRO A 69 1.89 9.00 10.36
CA PRO A 69 3.10 8.29 10.79
C PRO A 69 2.85 6.85 11.29
N ASP A 70 1.79 6.63 12.05
CA ASP A 70 1.48 5.30 12.58
C ASP A 70 0.85 4.33 11.57
N TRP A 71 0.56 4.78 10.34
CA TRP A 71 0.02 3.90 9.28
C TRP A 71 0.96 2.73 8.98
N LEU A 72 2.25 3.02 8.76
CA LEU A 72 3.26 1.98 8.48
C LEU A 72 3.66 1.23 9.75
N THR A 73 3.67 1.89 10.91
CA THR A 73 3.89 1.23 12.21
C THR A 73 2.85 0.13 12.44
N LEU A 74 1.57 0.41 12.19
CA LEU A 74 0.48 -0.56 12.31
C LEU A 74 0.58 -1.68 11.26
N LEU A 75 0.91 -1.36 10.00
CA LEU A 75 1.13 -2.36 8.96
C LEU A 75 2.17 -3.39 9.37
N TYR A 76 3.37 -2.90 9.77
CA TYR A 76 4.47 -3.80 10.14
C TYR A 76 4.20 -4.53 11.47
N ALA A 77 3.49 -3.92 12.41
CA ALA A 77 3.07 -4.57 13.64
C ALA A 77 2.12 -5.74 13.34
N CYS A 78 1.09 -5.54 12.51
CA CYS A 78 0.23 -6.60 12.02
C CYS A 78 1.02 -7.69 11.29
N ALA A 79 1.93 -7.29 10.41
CA ALA A 79 2.78 -8.22 9.65
C ALA A 79 3.64 -9.11 10.56
N LYS A 80 4.17 -8.58 11.67
CA LYS A 80 4.99 -9.35 12.61
C LYS A 80 4.21 -10.39 13.42
N ILE A 81 2.95 -10.13 13.71
CA ILE A 81 2.10 -11.04 14.51
C ILE A 81 1.17 -11.91 13.67
N GLY A 82 1.25 -11.79 12.33
CA GLY A 82 0.43 -12.55 11.40
C GLY A 82 -1.03 -12.09 11.32
N ALA A 83 -1.33 -10.86 11.75
CA ALA A 83 -2.63 -10.23 11.54
C ALA A 83 -2.76 -9.71 10.10
N VAL A 84 -3.98 -9.66 9.58
CA VAL A 84 -4.28 -9.15 8.24
C VAL A 84 -4.59 -7.65 8.32
N TYR A 85 -3.81 -6.83 7.63
CA TYR A 85 -4.00 -5.39 7.57
C TYR A 85 -4.99 -5.01 6.48
N VAL A 86 -6.13 -4.46 6.86
CA VAL A 86 -7.22 -4.09 5.94
C VAL A 86 -7.16 -2.59 5.69
N THR A 87 -6.89 -2.20 4.44
CA THR A 87 -6.79 -0.79 4.08
C THR A 87 -8.16 -0.23 3.70
N VAL A 88 -8.53 0.90 4.30
CA VAL A 88 -9.82 1.56 4.07
C VAL A 88 -9.61 2.85 3.28
N ASN A 89 -10.31 2.97 2.16
CA ASN A 89 -10.26 4.18 1.33
C ASN A 89 -10.81 5.39 2.11
N THR A 90 -10.01 6.44 2.21
CA THR A 90 -10.37 7.67 2.96
C THR A 90 -11.56 8.43 2.36
N ASN A 91 -11.94 8.15 1.12
CA ASN A 91 -13.12 8.75 0.50
C ASN A 91 -14.43 8.01 0.81
N TYR A 92 -14.37 6.83 1.45
CA TYR A 92 -15.55 6.04 1.79
C TYR A 92 -16.51 6.83 2.69
N LYS A 93 -17.81 6.70 2.39
CA LYS A 93 -18.89 7.23 3.19
C LYS A 93 -19.44 6.14 4.13
N GLN A 94 -20.43 6.49 4.93
CA GLN A 94 -20.98 5.63 5.99
C GLN A 94 -21.32 4.21 5.50
N SER A 95 -22.04 4.07 4.40
CA SER A 95 -22.50 2.78 3.88
C SER A 95 -21.36 1.89 3.37
N GLU A 96 -20.34 2.49 2.76
CA GLU A 96 -19.17 1.78 2.25
C GLU A 96 -18.29 1.30 3.39
N LEU A 97 -18.10 2.13 4.43
CA LEU A 97 -17.39 1.74 5.65
C LEU A 97 -18.09 0.59 6.37
N GLU A 98 -19.40 0.68 6.56
CA GLU A 98 -20.22 -0.36 7.21
C GLU A 98 -20.11 -1.69 6.46
N TYR A 99 -20.25 -1.66 5.13
CA TYR A 99 -20.09 -2.84 4.29
C TYR A 99 -18.70 -3.45 4.44
N LEU A 100 -17.64 -2.64 4.34
CA LEU A 100 -16.26 -3.12 4.46
C LEU A 100 -16.01 -3.77 5.83
N CYS A 101 -16.43 -3.12 6.93
CA CYS A 101 -16.24 -3.64 8.28
C CYS A 101 -16.98 -4.98 8.51
N GLN A 102 -18.18 -5.14 7.92
CA GLN A 102 -18.94 -6.39 7.99
C GLN A 102 -18.32 -7.49 7.12
N ASN A 103 -18.02 -7.17 5.85
CA ASN A 103 -17.50 -8.14 4.91
C ASN A 103 -16.11 -8.66 5.31
N SER A 104 -15.25 -7.79 5.83
CA SER A 104 -13.89 -8.14 6.26
C SER A 104 -13.79 -8.81 7.62
N ASP A 105 -14.89 -9.08 8.33
CA ASP A 105 -14.85 -9.57 9.73
C ASP A 105 -13.90 -8.73 10.60
N MET A 106 -14.01 -7.40 10.47
CA MET A 106 -13.14 -6.45 11.14
C MET A 106 -13.15 -6.65 12.65
N HIS A 107 -11.98 -6.92 13.23
CA HIS A 107 -11.80 -7.07 14.68
C HIS A 107 -11.42 -5.75 15.35
N THR A 108 -10.49 -5.02 14.75
CA THR A 108 -10.01 -3.74 15.25
C THR A 108 -10.02 -2.72 14.13
N LEU A 109 -10.65 -1.58 14.35
CA LEU A 109 -10.65 -0.45 13.40
C LEU A 109 -9.82 0.70 13.96
N CYS A 110 -8.74 1.03 13.26
CA CYS A 110 -7.88 2.19 13.57
C CYS A 110 -8.33 3.39 12.73
N ILE A 111 -8.60 4.54 13.38
CA ILE A 111 -9.11 5.73 12.73
C ILE A 111 -8.34 6.99 13.14
N VAL A 112 -8.42 8.04 12.34
CA VAL A 112 -8.03 9.42 12.66
C VAL A 112 -9.26 10.31 12.77
N ASN A 113 -9.10 11.61 13.01
CA ASN A 113 -10.22 12.55 13.10
C ASN A 113 -11.08 12.58 11.83
N GLY A 114 -10.45 12.58 10.67
CA GLY A 114 -11.18 12.63 9.42
C GLY A 114 -10.35 13.05 8.22
N GLU A 115 -11.04 13.16 7.09
CA GLU A 115 -10.46 13.56 5.82
C GLU A 115 -11.44 14.46 5.08
N LYS A 116 -11.00 15.65 4.63
CA LYS A 116 -11.85 16.66 3.95
C LYS A 116 -13.10 16.96 4.79
N ASP A 117 -14.29 16.72 4.23
CA ASP A 117 -15.59 16.97 4.87
C ASP A 117 -16.13 15.75 5.64
N SER A 118 -15.34 14.71 5.84
CA SER A 118 -15.75 13.47 6.53
C SER A 118 -15.13 13.41 7.92
N ASP A 119 -15.96 13.43 8.96
CA ASP A 119 -15.59 13.22 10.36
C ASP A 119 -15.63 11.71 10.67
N PHE A 120 -14.45 11.06 10.69
CA PHE A 120 -14.33 9.62 10.88
C PHE A 120 -14.73 9.17 12.28
N VAL A 121 -14.51 10.02 13.28
CA VAL A 121 -14.92 9.74 14.67
C VAL A 121 -16.43 9.71 14.77
N GLN A 122 -17.11 10.73 14.23
CA GLN A 122 -18.59 10.78 14.25
C GLN A 122 -19.21 9.67 13.41
N MET A 123 -18.65 9.36 12.25
CA MET A 123 -19.10 8.26 11.40
C MET A 123 -18.94 6.91 12.12
N THR A 124 -17.83 6.72 12.85
CA THR A 124 -17.60 5.51 13.66
C THR A 124 -18.61 5.40 14.80
N TYR A 125 -18.96 6.50 15.49
CA TYR A 125 -20.03 6.48 16.51
C TYR A 125 -21.41 6.23 15.92
N THR A 126 -21.64 6.62 14.67
CA THR A 126 -22.90 6.32 13.96
C THR A 126 -22.98 4.83 13.62
N MET A 127 -21.87 4.25 13.17
CA MET A 127 -21.77 2.83 12.86
C MET A 127 -21.87 1.95 14.11
N LEU A 128 -21.20 2.37 15.20
CA LEU A 128 -21.04 1.65 16.46
C LEU A 128 -21.52 2.48 17.65
N PRO A 129 -22.82 2.73 17.80
CA PRO A 129 -23.36 3.55 18.88
C PRO A 129 -23.08 2.99 20.27
N GLU A 130 -22.79 1.69 20.38
CA GLU A 130 -22.40 0.99 21.60
C GLU A 130 -21.13 1.56 22.24
N LEU A 131 -20.23 2.15 21.43
CA LEU A 131 -19.01 2.82 21.92
C LEU A 131 -19.29 3.93 22.92
N LYS A 132 -20.46 4.57 22.86
CA LYS A 132 -20.85 5.64 23.77
C LYS A 132 -21.10 5.15 25.20
N THR A 133 -21.36 3.87 25.39
CA THR A 133 -21.74 3.27 26.68
C THR A 133 -20.83 2.15 27.13
N CYS A 134 -20.14 1.46 26.21
CA CYS A 134 -19.23 0.35 26.58
C CYS A 134 -17.93 0.85 27.22
N GLU A 135 -17.29 -0.03 27.95
CA GLU A 135 -15.88 0.12 28.35
C GLU A 135 -14.97 -0.28 27.16
N ARG A 136 -13.75 0.27 27.12
CA ARG A 136 -12.74 -0.08 26.11
C ARG A 136 -12.41 -1.57 26.17
N GLY A 137 -12.28 -2.20 25.01
CA GLY A 137 -12.04 -3.63 24.90
C GLY A 137 -13.28 -4.52 25.15
N HIS A 138 -14.43 -3.93 25.48
CA HIS A 138 -15.68 -4.66 25.75
C HIS A 138 -16.78 -4.33 24.74
N LEU A 139 -16.41 -3.84 23.56
CA LEU A 139 -17.35 -3.58 22.48
C LEU A 139 -18.04 -4.88 22.03
N LYS A 140 -19.36 -4.85 22.01
CA LYS A 140 -20.22 -5.92 21.47
C LYS A 140 -21.27 -5.27 20.60
N SER A 141 -21.26 -5.59 19.31
CA SER A 141 -22.25 -5.12 18.36
C SER A 141 -22.88 -6.30 17.62
N GLU A 142 -24.20 -6.35 17.56
CA GLU A 142 -24.91 -7.36 16.78
C GLU A 142 -24.68 -7.20 15.27
N ARG A 143 -24.54 -5.94 14.82
CA ARG A 143 -24.27 -5.60 13.42
C ARG A 143 -22.84 -5.94 12.98
N PHE A 144 -21.89 -5.91 13.93
CA PHE A 144 -20.45 -6.15 13.69
C PHE A 144 -19.93 -7.19 14.69
N PRO A 145 -20.30 -8.48 14.54
CA PRO A 145 -20.08 -9.49 15.57
C PRO A 145 -18.59 -9.80 15.84
N TYR A 146 -17.70 -9.46 14.91
CA TYR A 146 -16.26 -9.62 15.08
C TYR A 146 -15.57 -8.39 15.67
N MET A 147 -16.19 -7.21 15.60
CA MET A 147 -15.60 -5.95 16.08
C MET A 147 -15.44 -5.98 17.61
N ARG A 148 -14.20 -5.75 18.06
CA ARG A 148 -13.87 -5.71 19.50
C ARG A 148 -13.31 -4.36 19.91
N ASN A 149 -12.54 -3.72 19.02
CA ASN A 149 -11.85 -2.50 19.35
C ASN A 149 -12.00 -1.46 18.26
N VAL A 150 -12.03 -0.21 18.69
CA VAL A 150 -11.72 0.96 17.86
C VAL A 150 -10.51 1.66 18.49
N VAL A 151 -9.52 1.98 17.68
CA VAL A 151 -8.30 2.66 18.10
C VAL A 151 -8.22 4.01 17.38
N TYR A 152 -8.20 5.07 18.15
CA TYR A 152 -7.89 6.39 17.61
C TYR A 152 -6.36 6.54 17.45
N VAL A 153 -5.93 6.74 16.21
CA VAL A 153 -4.51 6.91 15.86
C VAL A 153 -4.08 8.34 16.19
N GLY A 154 -3.59 8.53 17.40
CA GLY A 154 -3.22 9.82 17.98
C GLY A 154 -3.29 9.77 19.49
N GLN A 155 -3.32 10.95 20.13
CA GLN A 155 -3.34 11.08 21.58
C GLN A 155 -4.71 11.47 22.15
N GLU A 156 -5.64 11.88 21.31
CA GLU A 156 -6.98 12.28 21.75
C GLU A 156 -7.75 11.10 22.33
N LYS A 157 -8.60 11.40 23.31
CA LYS A 157 -9.41 10.40 24.02
C LYS A 157 -10.84 10.47 23.56
N HIS A 158 -11.33 9.38 23.03
CA HIS A 158 -12.70 9.19 22.61
C HIS A 158 -13.40 8.10 23.45
N ARG A 159 -14.65 8.31 23.81
CA ARG A 159 -15.40 7.35 24.64
C ARG A 159 -15.48 5.98 23.95
N GLY A 160 -15.16 4.90 24.67
CA GLY A 160 -15.20 3.53 24.18
C GLY A 160 -14.04 3.15 23.24
N MET A 161 -13.21 4.11 22.80
CA MET A 161 -12.07 3.88 21.94
C MET A 161 -10.76 3.88 22.74
N TYR A 162 -9.82 3.03 22.34
CA TYR A 162 -8.42 3.21 22.72
C TYR A 162 -7.79 4.35 21.91
N ASN A 163 -6.66 4.87 22.38
CA ASN A 163 -5.78 5.68 21.53
C ASN A 163 -4.38 5.02 21.43
N THR A 164 -3.54 5.52 20.53
CA THR A 164 -2.20 4.95 20.31
C THR A 164 -1.37 4.85 21.59
N ALA A 165 -1.38 5.90 22.43
CA ALA A 165 -0.59 5.89 23.67
C ALA A 165 -1.08 4.82 24.68
N GLU A 166 -2.39 4.61 24.74
CA GLU A 166 -2.99 3.61 25.62
C GLU A 166 -2.66 2.18 25.18
N ILE A 167 -2.71 1.88 23.87
CA ILE A 167 -2.36 0.53 23.40
C ILE A 167 -0.86 0.24 23.56
N LEU A 168 0.01 1.23 23.36
CA LEU A 168 1.45 1.09 23.63
C LEU A 168 1.69 0.78 25.13
N LEU A 169 1.05 1.53 26.03
CA LEU A 169 1.16 1.29 27.46
C LEU A 169 0.63 -0.11 27.89
N LEU A 170 -0.44 -0.59 27.26
CA LEU A 170 -0.93 -1.95 27.50
C LEU A 170 0.07 -3.00 27.01
N GLY A 171 0.79 -2.70 25.93
CA GLY A 171 1.83 -3.55 25.36
C GLY A 171 3.00 -3.81 26.30
N ASP A 172 3.30 -2.88 27.24
CA ASP A 172 4.34 -3.07 28.26
C ASP A 172 4.13 -4.30 29.15
N ASN A 173 2.89 -4.81 29.23
CA ASN A 173 2.57 -6.03 29.96
C ASN A 173 2.69 -7.32 29.12
N VAL A 174 3.07 -7.20 27.84
CA VAL A 174 3.26 -8.35 26.94
C VAL A 174 4.75 -8.70 26.89
N GLU A 175 5.07 -9.91 27.30
CA GLU A 175 6.44 -10.41 27.32
C GLU A 175 7.00 -10.56 25.89
N ASP A 176 8.32 -10.34 25.73
CA ASP A 176 9.02 -10.51 24.46
C ASP A 176 8.84 -11.91 23.86
N ASP A 177 8.84 -12.94 24.72
CA ASP A 177 8.65 -14.32 24.30
C ASP A 177 7.31 -14.52 23.57
N ARG A 178 6.24 -13.82 23.98
CA ARG A 178 4.95 -13.92 23.30
C ARG A 178 4.99 -13.29 21.90
N LEU A 179 5.64 -12.15 21.76
CA LEU A 179 5.85 -11.52 20.46
C LEU A 179 6.70 -12.44 19.55
N ASN A 180 7.81 -12.96 20.07
CA ASN A 180 8.72 -13.84 19.34
C ASN A 180 8.03 -15.15 18.92
N GLU A 181 7.17 -15.71 19.77
CA GLU A 181 6.35 -16.87 19.43
C GLU A 181 5.45 -16.60 18.22
N LEU A 182 4.75 -15.46 18.19
CA LEU A 182 3.90 -15.09 17.06
C LEU A 182 4.73 -14.84 15.79
N LYS A 183 5.81 -14.08 15.88
CA LYS A 183 6.72 -13.82 14.76
C LYS A 183 7.23 -15.11 14.11
N SER A 184 7.56 -16.12 14.91
CA SER A 184 8.08 -17.42 14.43
C SER A 184 7.05 -18.24 13.65
N LYS A 185 5.75 -17.93 13.77
CA LYS A 185 4.66 -18.64 13.11
C LYS A 185 4.18 -18.01 11.82
N VAL A 186 4.68 -16.81 11.49
CA VAL A 186 4.29 -16.09 10.27
C VAL A 186 5.08 -16.64 9.09
N ASP A 187 4.35 -17.01 8.05
CA ASP A 187 4.90 -17.45 6.77
C ASP A 187 4.78 -16.35 5.71
N CYS A 188 5.74 -16.29 4.76
CA CYS A 188 5.70 -15.29 3.70
C CYS A 188 4.48 -15.45 2.75
N HIS A 189 3.85 -16.62 2.72
CA HIS A 189 2.62 -16.90 1.98
C HIS A 189 1.34 -16.67 2.80
N ASP A 190 1.44 -16.23 4.06
CA ASP A 190 0.28 -15.77 4.82
C ASP A 190 -0.25 -14.47 4.20
N VAL A 191 -1.59 -14.28 4.25
CA VAL A 191 -2.21 -13.01 3.85
C VAL A 191 -1.83 -11.93 4.86
N VAL A 192 -1.22 -10.85 4.40
CA VAL A 192 -0.81 -9.72 5.23
C VAL A 192 -1.63 -8.47 4.97
N ASN A 193 -2.13 -8.34 3.76
CA ASN A 193 -2.87 -7.15 3.34
C ASN A 193 -4.16 -7.53 2.61
N MET A 194 -5.24 -6.84 2.94
CA MET A 194 -6.51 -6.94 2.25
C MET A 194 -6.92 -5.55 1.75
N GLN A 195 -7.08 -5.42 0.44
CA GLN A 195 -7.49 -4.18 -0.21
C GLN A 195 -8.84 -4.35 -0.87
N TYR A 196 -9.71 -3.36 -0.68
CA TYR A 196 -11.04 -3.37 -1.27
C TYR A 196 -11.06 -2.61 -2.59
N THR A 197 -11.39 -3.31 -3.68
CA THR A 197 -11.52 -2.74 -5.02
C THR A 197 -12.98 -2.56 -5.40
N SER A 198 -13.30 -1.43 -6.03
CA SER A 198 -14.62 -1.23 -6.65
C SER A 198 -14.71 -2.12 -7.90
N GLY A 199 -15.34 -3.27 -7.77
CA GLY A 199 -15.67 -4.10 -8.93
C GLY A 199 -16.64 -3.41 -9.87
N THR A 200 -16.60 -3.79 -11.16
CA THR A 200 -17.50 -3.26 -12.20
C THR A 200 -18.98 -3.64 -11.98
N THR A 201 -19.28 -4.55 -11.07
CA THR A 201 -20.58 -5.21 -10.91
C THR A 201 -21.20 -5.12 -9.51
N GLY A 202 -20.79 -4.17 -8.62
CA GLY A 202 -21.45 -4.09 -7.31
C GLY A 202 -20.57 -3.62 -6.16
N PHE A 203 -20.69 -4.26 -4.99
CA PHE A 203 -19.95 -3.93 -3.79
C PHE A 203 -18.44 -4.23 -3.92
N PRO A 204 -17.58 -3.45 -3.25
CA PRO A 204 -16.14 -3.68 -3.26
C PRO A 204 -15.76 -5.08 -2.78
N LYS A 205 -14.79 -5.71 -3.44
CA LYS A 205 -14.29 -7.05 -3.11
C LYS A 205 -12.96 -6.95 -2.36
N GLY A 206 -12.79 -7.74 -1.30
CA GLY A 206 -11.55 -7.78 -0.51
C GLY A 206 -10.49 -8.67 -1.17
N VAL A 207 -9.52 -8.07 -1.82
CA VAL A 207 -8.38 -8.75 -2.46
C VAL A 207 -7.38 -9.19 -1.41
N MET A 208 -7.08 -10.48 -1.31
CA MET A 208 -6.14 -11.05 -0.34
C MET A 208 -4.73 -11.14 -0.92
N LEU A 209 -3.80 -10.37 -0.35
CA LEU A 209 -2.40 -10.30 -0.77
C LEU A 209 -1.47 -10.83 0.34
N THR A 210 -0.49 -11.65 -0.04
CA THR A 210 0.50 -12.21 0.88
C THR A 210 1.71 -11.32 1.00
N HIS A 211 2.55 -11.54 2.04
CA HIS A 211 3.86 -10.90 2.15
C HIS A 211 4.68 -11.13 0.87
N TYR A 212 4.65 -12.37 0.35
CA TYR A 212 5.38 -12.77 -0.85
C TYR A 212 4.95 -12.00 -2.09
N ASN A 213 3.61 -11.85 -2.30
CA ASN A 213 3.11 -11.09 -3.44
C ASN A 213 3.62 -9.65 -3.41
N ILE A 214 3.35 -8.92 -2.31
CA ILE A 214 3.57 -7.47 -2.27
C ILE A 214 5.04 -7.10 -2.13
N ALA A 215 5.84 -7.86 -1.35
CA ALA A 215 7.26 -7.57 -1.19
C ALA A 215 8.02 -7.77 -2.50
N ASN A 216 7.79 -8.90 -3.19
CA ASN A 216 8.45 -9.17 -4.47
C ASN A 216 7.99 -8.24 -5.59
N ASN A 217 6.72 -7.81 -5.61
CA ASN A 217 6.25 -6.84 -6.60
C ASN A 217 6.90 -5.46 -6.38
N GLY A 218 7.02 -5.01 -5.13
CA GLY A 218 7.77 -3.80 -4.79
C GLY A 218 9.26 -3.91 -5.14
N PHE A 219 9.89 -5.06 -4.88
CA PHE A 219 11.28 -5.32 -5.24
C PHE A 219 11.50 -5.19 -6.75
N LEU A 220 10.76 -5.94 -7.57
CA LEU A 220 10.93 -5.92 -9.02
C LEU A 220 10.60 -4.54 -9.62
N THR A 221 9.63 -3.82 -9.04
CA THR A 221 9.34 -2.43 -9.41
C THR A 221 10.57 -1.53 -9.24
N GLY A 222 11.29 -1.67 -8.12
CA GLY A 222 12.52 -0.92 -7.87
C GLY A 222 13.66 -1.32 -8.81
N GLU A 223 13.81 -2.60 -9.10
CA GLU A 223 14.82 -3.10 -10.06
C GLU A 223 14.63 -2.50 -11.45
N HIS A 224 13.38 -2.38 -11.94
CA HIS A 224 13.08 -1.74 -13.24
C HIS A 224 13.53 -0.27 -13.30
N MET A 225 13.60 0.41 -12.16
CA MET A 225 14.06 1.78 -12.02
C MET A 225 15.49 1.89 -11.46
N LYS A 226 16.16 0.75 -11.22
CA LYS A 226 17.52 0.68 -10.64
C LYS A 226 17.62 1.39 -9.30
N PHE A 227 16.68 1.10 -8.41
CA PHE A 227 16.74 1.59 -7.03
C PHE A 227 17.91 0.97 -6.28
N THR A 228 18.47 1.76 -5.39
CA THR A 228 19.55 1.37 -4.47
C THR A 228 19.22 1.86 -3.07
N ALA A 229 20.00 1.42 -2.11
CA ALA A 229 19.87 1.91 -0.74
C ALA A 229 20.06 3.43 -0.60
N ASP A 230 20.76 4.08 -1.51
CA ASP A 230 21.01 5.53 -1.45
C ASP A 230 19.84 6.37 -1.97
N ASP A 231 18.84 5.75 -2.57
CA ASP A 231 17.68 6.45 -3.10
C ASP A 231 16.76 6.98 -1.99
N LYS A 232 16.08 8.07 -2.32
CA LYS A 232 15.02 8.68 -1.49
C LYS A 232 13.77 8.87 -2.34
N LEU A 233 12.72 8.13 -2.00
CA LEU A 233 11.44 8.21 -2.69
C LEU A 233 10.48 9.18 -2.01
N CYS A 234 10.07 10.25 -2.70
CA CYS A 234 8.95 11.07 -2.26
C CYS A 234 7.64 10.34 -2.54
N CYS A 235 6.92 9.97 -1.48
CA CYS A 235 5.65 9.24 -1.53
C CYS A 235 4.49 10.16 -1.16
N CYS A 236 3.77 10.65 -2.17
CA CYS A 236 2.57 11.46 -2.02
C CYS A 236 1.29 10.72 -2.43
N VAL A 237 1.41 9.49 -2.94
CA VAL A 237 0.29 8.62 -3.28
C VAL A 237 -0.30 7.96 -2.03
N PRO A 238 -1.63 7.71 -1.99
CA PRO A 238 -2.28 7.15 -0.81
C PRO A 238 -1.79 5.74 -0.46
N LEU A 239 -1.45 5.51 0.81
CA LEU A 239 -1.02 4.20 1.32
C LEU A 239 -2.17 3.17 1.36
N PHE A 240 -3.43 3.60 1.41
CA PHE A 240 -4.55 2.66 1.36
C PHE A 240 -4.71 1.97 0.00
N HIS A 241 -4.05 2.47 -1.03
CA HIS A 241 -4.03 1.90 -2.38
C HIS A 241 -2.69 1.20 -2.65
N CYS A 242 -2.71 0.13 -3.47
CA CYS A 242 -1.52 -0.64 -3.83
C CYS A 242 -0.39 0.21 -4.45
N PHE A 243 -0.69 1.32 -5.09
CA PHE A 243 0.33 2.25 -5.58
C PHE A 243 1.21 2.78 -4.42
N GLY A 244 0.59 3.18 -3.31
CA GLY A 244 1.33 3.65 -2.13
C GLY A 244 1.95 2.51 -1.31
N VAL A 245 1.14 1.53 -0.89
CA VAL A 245 1.64 0.49 0.02
C VAL A 245 2.55 -0.52 -0.66
N VAL A 246 2.34 -0.85 -1.94
CA VAL A 246 3.19 -1.83 -2.63
C VAL A 246 4.25 -1.15 -3.47
N LEU A 247 3.86 -0.42 -4.54
CA LEU A 247 4.88 0.11 -5.46
C LEU A 247 5.83 1.10 -4.78
N ALA A 248 5.36 1.92 -3.83
CA ALA A 248 6.24 2.85 -3.13
C ALA A 248 6.86 2.22 -1.87
N THR A 249 6.04 1.74 -0.91
CA THR A 249 6.56 1.31 0.39
C THR A 249 7.34 0.01 0.31
N MET A 250 6.86 -1.00 -0.41
CA MET A 250 7.61 -2.27 -0.52
C MET A 250 8.87 -2.10 -1.35
N ASN A 251 8.88 -1.21 -2.36
CA ASN A 251 10.12 -0.84 -3.03
C ASN A 251 11.16 -0.30 -2.04
N CYS A 252 10.77 0.70 -1.23
CA CYS A 252 11.69 1.26 -0.23
C CYS A 252 12.13 0.21 0.81
N LEU A 253 11.21 -0.64 1.26
CA LEU A 253 11.51 -1.70 2.21
C LEU A 253 12.53 -2.71 1.66
N THR A 254 12.35 -3.16 0.44
CA THR A 254 13.20 -4.23 -0.15
C THR A 254 14.57 -3.74 -0.59
N HIS A 255 14.71 -2.45 -0.95
CA HIS A 255 15.99 -1.84 -1.35
C HIS A 255 16.71 -1.13 -0.21
N GLY A 256 16.10 -1.05 0.99
CA GLY A 256 16.70 -0.35 2.13
C GLY A 256 16.86 1.16 1.91
N CYS A 257 16.03 1.77 1.06
CA CYS A 257 16.09 3.19 0.77
C CYS A 257 15.15 4.03 1.66
N THR A 258 15.31 5.34 1.64
CA THR A 258 14.50 6.26 2.45
C THR A 258 13.16 6.57 1.74
N GLN A 259 12.06 6.53 2.49
CA GLN A 259 10.75 6.97 2.04
C GLN A 259 10.40 8.31 2.69
N VAL A 260 10.32 9.36 1.88
CA VAL A 260 9.91 10.71 2.30
C VAL A 260 8.40 10.82 2.10
N MET A 261 7.68 10.87 3.20
CA MET A 261 6.21 10.80 3.22
C MET A 261 5.57 12.16 3.13
N VAL A 262 4.54 12.26 2.31
CA VAL A 262 3.57 13.36 2.30
C VAL A 262 2.24 12.81 2.81
N GLU A 263 1.75 13.35 3.92
CA GLU A 263 0.54 12.82 4.58
C GLU A 263 -0.70 12.93 3.69
N ARG A 264 -0.87 14.09 3.07
CA ARG A 264 -1.91 14.36 2.06
C ARG A 264 -1.28 15.06 0.89
N PHE A 265 -1.66 14.70 -0.31
CA PHE A 265 -1.14 15.36 -1.49
C PHE A 265 -1.42 16.87 -1.44
N ASP A 266 -0.34 17.62 -1.46
CA ASP A 266 -0.27 19.06 -1.66
C ASP A 266 0.96 19.34 -2.51
N PRO A 267 0.82 19.97 -3.69
CA PRO A 267 1.93 20.15 -4.62
C PRO A 267 3.07 20.98 -4.01
N LEU A 268 2.78 21.95 -3.16
CA LEU A 268 3.81 22.75 -2.48
C LEU A 268 4.60 21.88 -1.49
N VAL A 269 3.94 21.06 -0.71
CA VAL A 269 4.57 20.14 0.26
C VAL A 269 5.44 19.12 -0.47
N VAL A 270 4.98 18.59 -1.62
CA VAL A 270 5.76 17.66 -2.45
C VAL A 270 7.03 18.33 -2.97
N LEU A 271 6.92 19.49 -3.62
CA LEU A 271 8.06 20.23 -4.15
C LEU A 271 9.07 20.61 -3.06
N ALA A 272 8.59 21.09 -1.92
CA ALA A 272 9.43 21.44 -0.77
C ALA A 272 10.13 20.22 -0.18
N SER A 273 9.44 19.06 -0.09
CA SER A 273 10.02 17.81 0.42
C SER A 273 11.11 17.28 -0.52
N ILE A 274 10.89 17.29 -1.84
CA ILE A 274 11.89 16.89 -2.83
C ILE A 274 13.15 17.75 -2.71
N HIS A 275 12.97 19.07 -2.70
CA HIS A 275 14.07 20.03 -2.59
C HIS A 275 14.87 19.85 -1.28
N LYS A 276 14.17 19.82 -0.14
CA LYS A 276 14.78 19.76 1.21
C LYS A 276 15.49 18.43 1.45
N GLU A 277 14.83 17.32 1.15
CA GLU A 277 15.35 15.97 1.42
C GLU A 277 16.22 15.43 0.29
N ARG A 278 16.32 16.15 -0.84
CA ARG A 278 17.05 15.70 -2.03
C ARG A 278 16.52 14.36 -2.54
N CYS A 279 15.20 14.25 -2.71
CA CYS A 279 14.59 13.02 -3.20
C CYS A 279 15.08 12.68 -4.61
N THR A 280 15.36 11.41 -4.85
CA THR A 280 15.83 10.89 -6.14
C THR A 280 14.71 10.31 -7.00
N ALA A 281 13.55 10.07 -6.39
CA ALA A 281 12.37 9.53 -7.07
C ALA A 281 11.07 10.17 -6.56
N LEU A 282 10.07 10.21 -7.45
CA LEU A 282 8.72 10.68 -7.16
C LEU A 282 7.69 9.77 -7.83
N TYR A 283 6.64 9.36 -7.10
CA TYR A 283 5.52 8.60 -7.63
C TYR A 283 4.24 9.44 -7.59
N GLY A 284 3.48 9.43 -8.67
CA GLY A 284 2.24 10.18 -8.75
C GLY A 284 1.32 9.72 -9.89
N VAL A 285 0.08 10.20 -9.83
CA VAL A 285 -0.84 10.12 -10.96
C VAL A 285 -0.69 11.36 -11.84
N PRO A 286 -1.11 11.34 -13.13
CA PRO A 286 -0.91 12.50 -14.03
C PRO A 286 -1.37 13.83 -13.47
N THR A 287 -2.51 13.87 -12.78
CA THR A 287 -3.05 15.12 -12.19
C THR A 287 -2.17 15.70 -11.08
N MET A 288 -1.41 14.87 -10.36
CA MET A 288 -0.44 15.32 -9.35
C MET A 288 0.72 16.04 -10.03
N PHE A 289 1.33 15.43 -11.05
CA PHE A 289 2.41 16.06 -11.82
C PHE A 289 1.96 17.37 -12.50
N ILE A 290 0.73 17.43 -13.01
CA ILE A 290 0.18 18.69 -13.55
C ILE A 290 0.12 19.76 -12.46
N ALA A 291 -0.38 19.43 -11.27
CA ALA A 291 -0.49 20.37 -10.16
C ALA A 291 0.89 20.86 -9.68
N GLU A 292 1.89 19.98 -9.65
CA GLU A 292 3.27 20.31 -9.29
C GLU A 292 3.93 21.23 -10.33
N LEU A 293 3.90 20.86 -11.62
CA LEU A 293 4.51 21.63 -12.72
C LEU A 293 3.88 23.03 -12.91
N HIS A 294 2.59 23.19 -12.60
CA HIS A 294 1.90 24.46 -12.72
C HIS A 294 1.80 25.24 -11.41
N HIS A 295 2.47 24.74 -10.34
CA HIS A 295 2.46 25.46 -9.08
C HIS A 295 3.21 26.79 -9.20
N PRO A 296 2.65 27.94 -8.74
CA PRO A 296 3.29 29.26 -8.90
C PRO A 296 4.70 29.37 -8.31
N MET A 297 5.02 28.52 -7.34
CA MET A 297 6.33 28.48 -6.69
C MET A 297 7.25 27.39 -7.22
N PHE A 298 6.92 26.71 -8.33
CA PHE A 298 7.71 25.59 -8.86
C PHE A 298 9.19 25.97 -9.04
N ASP A 299 9.47 27.11 -9.66
CA ASP A 299 10.83 27.57 -9.96
C ASP A 299 11.67 27.93 -8.72
N LEU A 300 11.07 27.95 -7.52
CA LEU A 300 11.80 28.18 -6.27
C LEU A 300 12.45 26.90 -5.72
N PHE A 301 12.08 25.73 -6.26
CA PHE A 301 12.56 24.43 -5.77
C PHE A 301 13.51 23.78 -6.76
N ASP A 302 14.59 23.23 -6.26
CA ASP A 302 15.57 22.48 -7.06
C ASP A 302 15.13 21.02 -7.19
N MET A 303 14.72 20.64 -8.41
CA MET A 303 14.30 19.28 -8.77
C MET A 303 15.43 18.43 -9.36
N SER A 304 16.65 18.98 -9.50
CA SER A 304 17.78 18.32 -10.17
C SER A 304 18.28 17.04 -9.49
N CYS A 305 17.82 16.77 -8.26
CA CYS A 305 18.10 15.51 -7.55
C CYS A 305 17.27 14.32 -8.05
N LEU A 306 16.11 14.58 -8.66
CA LEU A 306 15.26 13.52 -9.21
C LEU A 306 15.94 12.83 -10.39
N ARG A 307 15.81 11.52 -10.47
CA ARG A 307 16.32 10.70 -11.58
C ARG A 307 15.27 9.77 -12.18
N THR A 308 14.30 9.33 -11.38
CA THR A 308 13.29 8.34 -11.80
C THR A 308 11.98 8.51 -11.04
N GLY A 309 10.95 7.81 -11.46
CA GLY A 309 9.67 7.73 -10.79
C GLY A 309 8.61 7.06 -11.63
N ILE A 310 7.43 6.92 -11.04
CA ILE A 310 6.28 6.27 -11.67
C ILE A 310 5.17 7.30 -11.90
N MET A 311 4.66 7.33 -13.13
CA MET A 311 3.36 7.93 -13.45
C MET A 311 2.41 6.80 -13.85
N ALA A 312 1.36 6.59 -13.05
CA ALA A 312 0.42 5.48 -13.25
C ALA A 312 -0.98 5.81 -12.73
N GLY A 313 -1.89 4.83 -12.76
CA GLY A 313 -3.27 4.97 -12.25
C GLY A 313 -4.26 5.52 -13.28
N SER A 314 -3.78 5.99 -14.42
CA SER A 314 -4.56 6.38 -15.60
C SER A 314 -3.64 6.47 -16.81
N LEU A 315 -4.20 6.75 -18.00
CA LEU A 315 -3.40 7.01 -19.19
C LEU A 315 -2.42 8.17 -18.93
N CYS A 316 -1.14 7.96 -19.21
CA CYS A 316 -0.08 8.96 -19.02
C CYS A 316 0.10 9.78 -20.31
N PRO A 317 -0.27 11.07 -20.33
CA PRO A 317 -0.13 11.88 -21.54
C PRO A 317 1.35 12.07 -21.91
N VAL A 318 1.70 11.80 -23.17
CA VAL A 318 3.08 11.89 -23.69
C VAL A 318 3.70 13.27 -23.41
N GLU A 319 2.94 14.33 -23.67
CA GLU A 319 3.40 15.70 -23.45
C GLU A 319 3.69 16.00 -21.96
N LEU A 320 2.89 15.44 -21.06
CA LEU A 320 3.14 15.58 -19.62
C LEU A 320 4.41 14.84 -19.21
N MET A 321 4.62 13.61 -19.67
CA MET A 321 5.85 12.86 -19.40
C MET A 321 7.09 13.59 -19.90
N LYS A 322 7.00 14.20 -21.08
CA LYS A 322 8.07 15.05 -21.64
C LYS A 322 8.37 16.26 -20.76
N GLN A 323 7.34 16.99 -20.30
CA GLN A 323 7.50 18.13 -19.40
C GLN A 323 8.13 17.73 -18.06
N VAL A 324 7.76 16.57 -17.50
CA VAL A 324 8.37 16.04 -16.29
C VAL A 324 9.85 15.75 -16.50
N GLU A 325 10.23 15.10 -17.61
CA GLU A 325 11.65 14.88 -17.91
C GLU A 325 12.45 16.16 -18.09
N GLU A 326 11.89 17.14 -18.80
CA GLU A 326 12.56 18.40 -19.09
C GLU A 326 12.69 19.32 -17.87
N LYS A 327 11.63 19.42 -17.02
CA LYS A 327 11.58 20.38 -15.92
C LYS A 327 11.91 19.77 -14.55
N MET A 328 11.61 18.48 -14.34
CA MET A 328 11.89 17.79 -13.10
C MET A 328 13.10 16.86 -13.20
N TYR A 329 13.77 16.77 -14.35
CA TYR A 329 14.98 15.96 -14.61
C TYR A 329 14.80 14.46 -14.36
N MET A 330 13.59 13.97 -14.38
CA MET A 330 13.23 12.65 -13.94
C MET A 330 12.77 11.78 -15.13
N LYS A 331 13.41 10.63 -15.35
CA LYS A 331 12.91 9.63 -16.30
C LYS A 331 11.70 8.92 -15.70
N VAL A 332 10.54 9.16 -16.30
CA VAL A 332 9.27 8.57 -15.86
C VAL A 332 9.12 7.18 -16.43
N THR A 333 8.75 6.22 -15.59
CA THR A 333 8.28 4.88 -15.98
C THR A 333 6.77 4.79 -15.74
N SER A 334 6.13 3.84 -16.40
CA SER A 334 4.73 3.50 -16.15
C SER A 334 4.61 2.06 -15.64
N VAL A 335 3.62 1.82 -14.80
CA VAL A 335 3.25 0.48 -14.33
C VAL A 335 1.78 0.27 -14.65
N TYR A 336 1.47 -0.83 -15.31
CA TYR A 336 0.12 -1.28 -15.55
C TYR A 336 -0.18 -2.52 -14.70
N GLY A 337 -1.40 -2.57 -14.18
CA GLY A 337 -1.87 -3.70 -13.39
C GLY A 337 -3.11 -3.37 -12.58
N LEU A 338 -3.44 -4.26 -11.67
CA LEU A 338 -4.63 -4.19 -10.81
C LEU A 338 -4.29 -4.76 -9.43
N THR A 339 -5.08 -4.44 -8.43
CA THR A 339 -4.83 -4.86 -7.04
C THR A 339 -4.69 -6.38 -6.93
N GLU A 340 -5.46 -7.13 -7.72
CA GLU A 340 -5.44 -8.58 -7.80
C GLU A 340 -4.10 -9.16 -8.32
N ALA A 341 -3.25 -8.32 -8.92
CA ALA A 341 -1.89 -8.67 -9.38
C ALA A 341 -0.77 -8.03 -8.51
N ALA A 342 -1.08 -7.55 -7.33
CA ALA A 342 -0.20 -7.06 -6.26
C ALA A 342 0.78 -5.88 -6.56
N PRO A 343 0.50 -4.80 -7.30
CA PRO A 343 -0.44 -4.66 -8.40
C PRO A 343 0.19 -4.80 -9.79
N GLY A 344 1.54 -4.80 -9.91
CA GLY A 344 2.24 -4.69 -11.19
C GLY A 344 2.17 -5.97 -12.01
N MET A 345 1.65 -5.88 -13.22
CA MET A 345 1.64 -6.93 -14.25
C MET A 345 2.71 -6.65 -15.30
N THR A 346 2.73 -5.40 -15.81
CA THR A 346 3.74 -4.93 -16.75
C THR A 346 4.27 -3.55 -16.33
N ALA A 347 5.50 -3.24 -16.72
CA ALA A 347 6.12 -1.94 -16.48
C ALA A 347 7.11 -1.58 -17.58
N THR A 348 7.24 -0.29 -17.85
CA THR A 348 8.37 0.21 -18.62
C THR A 348 9.60 0.32 -17.71
N ARG A 349 10.79 0.19 -18.29
CA ARG A 349 12.07 0.27 -17.59
C ARG A 349 12.71 1.63 -17.78
N ILE A 350 13.53 2.04 -16.83
CA ILE A 350 14.24 3.35 -16.90
C ILE A 350 15.15 3.49 -18.14
N ASP A 351 15.64 2.35 -18.65
CA ASP A 351 16.50 2.33 -19.83
C ASP A 351 15.73 2.24 -21.15
N ASP A 352 14.42 2.04 -21.12
CA ASP A 352 13.60 2.00 -22.33
C ASP A 352 13.64 3.38 -23.02
N PRO A 353 13.61 3.38 -24.37
CA PRO A 353 13.43 4.62 -25.13
C PRO A 353 12.20 5.40 -24.67
N PHE A 354 12.24 6.72 -24.77
CA PHE A 354 11.12 7.58 -24.38
C PHE A 354 9.79 7.16 -25.04
N ASP A 355 9.84 6.85 -26.33
CA ASP A 355 8.66 6.41 -27.10
C ASP A 355 8.02 5.13 -26.50
N VAL A 356 8.82 4.15 -26.09
CA VAL A 356 8.34 2.93 -25.43
C VAL A 356 7.71 3.27 -24.08
N ARG A 357 8.33 4.14 -23.27
CA ARG A 357 7.83 4.53 -21.95
C ARG A 357 6.51 5.30 -22.01
N CYS A 358 6.25 6.00 -23.11
CA CYS A 358 5.04 6.81 -23.28
C CYS A 358 3.88 6.08 -23.98
N ASN A 359 4.18 5.17 -24.88
CA ASN A 359 3.18 4.60 -25.80
C ASN A 359 2.87 3.12 -25.52
N THR A 360 3.54 2.50 -24.55
CA THR A 360 3.31 1.11 -24.16
C THR A 360 3.13 0.95 -22.66
N VAL A 361 2.68 -0.21 -22.23
CA VAL A 361 2.68 -0.60 -20.81
C VAL A 361 3.96 -1.33 -20.41
N GLY A 362 4.94 -1.40 -21.31
CA GLY A 362 6.25 -1.98 -21.08
C GLY A 362 6.25 -3.51 -21.21
N HIS A 363 7.10 -4.11 -20.40
CA HIS A 363 7.37 -5.54 -20.36
C HIS A 363 6.68 -6.20 -19.17
N ASP A 364 6.44 -7.50 -19.24
CA ASP A 364 6.05 -8.31 -18.09
C ASP A 364 7.09 -8.21 -16.97
N PHE A 365 6.62 -8.36 -15.75
CA PHE A 365 7.50 -8.50 -14.59
C PHE A 365 8.21 -9.83 -14.66
N GLU A 366 9.47 -9.88 -14.25
CA GLU A 366 10.20 -11.14 -14.13
C GLU A 366 9.44 -12.12 -13.23
N PHE A 367 9.51 -13.42 -13.55
CA PHE A 367 8.79 -14.50 -12.85
C PHE A 367 7.26 -14.42 -12.96
N THR A 368 6.75 -13.69 -13.94
CA THR A 368 5.33 -13.73 -14.33
C THR A 368 5.21 -14.15 -15.80
N GLU A 369 4.02 -14.54 -16.16
CA GLU A 369 3.62 -14.82 -17.54
C GLU A 369 2.43 -13.96 -17.88
N VAL A 370 2.55 -13.15 -18.92
CA VAL A 370 1.49 -12.29 -19.42
C VAL A 370 1.11 -12.74 -20.83
N LYS A 371 -0.17 -12.90 -21.09
CA LYS A 371 -0.71 -13.20 -22.41
C LYS A 371 -1.93 -12.33 -22.71
N VAL A 372 -2.23 -12.17 -23.99
CA VAL A 372 -3.45 -11.51 -24.47
C VAL A 372 -4.30 -12.56 -25.18
N ILE A 373 -5.52 -12.74 -24.71
CA ILE A 373 -6.44 -13.77 -25.25
C ILE A 373 -7.69 -13.12 -25.84
N ASP A 374 -8.30 -13.81 -26.78
CA ASP A 374 -9.65 -13.51 -27.25
C ASP A 374 -10.65 -13.92 -26.14
N PRO A 375 -11.42 -12.98 -25.56
CA PRO A 375 -12.34 -13.29 -24.45
C PRO A 375 -13.49 -14.22 -24.83
N GLU A 376 -13.78 -14.40 -26.12
CA GLU A 376 -14.86 -15.29 -26.59
C GLU A 376 -14.35 -16.74 -26.79
N THR A 377 -13.14 -16.90 -27.31
CA THR A 377 -12.58 -18.22 -27.64
C THR A 377 -11.60 -18.75 -26.61
N GLY A 378 -11.00 -17.85 -25.80
CA GLY A 378 -9.92 -18.18 -24.87
C GLY A 378 -8.57 -18.43 -25.55
N GLU A 379 -8.49 -18.31 -26.86
CA GLU A 379 -7.24 -18.50 -27.64
C GLU A 379 -6.35 -17.26 -27.53
N GLU A 380 -5.04 -17.47 -27.59
CA GLU A 380 -4.05 -16.37 -27.55
C GLU A 380 -4.13 -15.54 -28.84
N CYS A 381 -4.21 -14.22 -28.68
CA CYS A 381 -4.32 -13.29 -29.79
C CYS A 381 -2.97 -13.13 -30.51
N PRO A 382 -2.99 -13.07 -31.88
CA PRO A 382 -1.81 -12.65 -32.62
C PRO A 382 -1.36 -11.23 -32.27
N VAL A 383 -0.08 -10.93 -32.45
CA VAL A 383 0.48 -9.59 -32.26
C VAL A 383 -0.32 -8.54 -33.04
N GLY A 384 -0.67 -7.43 -32.39
CA GLY A 384 -1.46 -6.35 -32.95
C GLY A 384 -2.98 -6.57 -32.92
N VAL A 385 -3.45 -7.71 -32.43
CA VAL A 385 -4.88 -8.00 -32.23
C VAL A 385 -5.25 -7.66 -30.78
N GLN A 386 -6.37 -6.97 -30.62
CA GLN A 386 -6.90 -6.61 -29.29
C GLN A 386 -7.52 -7.83 -28.62
N GLY A 387 -7.20 -8.02 -27.34
CA GLY A 387 -7.77 -9.07 -26.51
C GLY A 387 -7.68 -8.74 -25.02
N GLU A 388 -8.09 -9.66 -24.17
CA GLU A 388 -7.99 -9.54 -22.72
C GLU A 388 -6.57 -9.88 -22.23
N MET A 389 -5.98 -9.01 -21.42
CA MET A 389 -4.70 -9.30 -20.78
C MET A 389 -4.90 -10.23 -19.57
N CYS A 390 -4.16 -11.32 -19.55
CA CYS A 390 -4.11 -12.27 -18.45
C CYS A 390 -2.70 -12.36 -17.88
N ASN A 391 -2.60 -12.56 -16.57
CA ASN A 391 -1.33 -12.63 -15.84
C ASN A 391 -1.29 -13.85 -14.91
N ARG A 392 -0.14 -14.51 -14.83
CA ARG A 392 0.11 -15.59 -13.91
C ARG A 392 1.50 -15.44 -13.29
N GLY A 393 1.62 -15.61 -11.98
CA GLY A 393 2.92 -15.57 -11.33
C GLY A 393 2.86 -15.34 -9.81
N TYR A 394 4.00 -14.99 -9.25
CA TYR A 394 4.15 -14.69 -7.83
C TYR A 394 3.22 -13.56 -7.35
N ASN A 395 2.82 -12.66 -8.25
CA ASN A 395 2.02 -11.47 -7.99
C ASN A 395 0.50 -11.73 -7.92
N THR A 396 0.03 -12.90 -8.35
CA THR A 396 -1.39 -13.24 -8.35
C THR A 396 -1.93 -13.35 -6.90
N MET A 397 -3.05 -12.70 -6.63
CA MET A 397 -3.72 -12.73 -5.32
C MET A 397 -4.11 -14.15 -4.89
N LYS A 398 -4.36 -14.36 -3.59
CA LYS A 398 -4.96 -15.61 -3.09
C LYS A 398 -6.45 -15.76 -3.44
N GLY A 399 -7.10 -14.70 -3.84
CA GLY A 399 -8.53 -14.64 -4.16
C GLY A 399 -9.23 -13.49 -3.44
N TYR A 400 -10.55 -13.41 -3.62
CA TYR A 400 -11.40 -12.47 -2.89
C TYR A 400 -11.89 -13.07 -1.58
N TYR A 401 -11.74 -12.32 -0.50
CA TYR A 401 -12.17 -12.75 0.82
C TYR A 401 -13.66 -13.08 0.86
N LYS A 402 -14.01 -14.29 1.32
CA LYS A 402 -15.38 -14.85 1.39
C LYS A 402 -16.16 -14.81 0.05
N ASN A 403 -15.47 -14.76 -1.07
CA ASN A 403 -16.12 -14.73 -2.38
C ASN A 403 -15.43 -15.69 -3.37
N PRO A 404 -15.57 -17.01 -3.16
CA PRO A 404 -14.97 -18.01 -4.05
C PRO A 404 -15.55 -17.98 -5.47
N GLU A 405 -16.82 -17.60 -5.62
CA GLU A 405 -17.48 -17.49 -6.94
C GLU A 405 -16.82 -16.39 -7.75
N ALA A 406 -16.72 -15.17 -7.23
CA ALA A 406 -16.04 -14.08 -7.92
C ALA A 406 -14.52 -14.35 -8.11
N THR A 407 -13.91 -15.14 -7.24
CA THR A 407 -12.53 -15.58 -7.43
C THR A 407 -12.41 -16.50 -8.65
N ALA A 408 -13.31 -17.47 -8.81
CA ALA A 408 -13.33 -18.39 -9.94
C ALA A 408 -13.70 -17.70 -11.27
N GLU A 409 -14.36 -16.53 -11.23
CA GLU A 409 -14.63 -15.72 -12.43
C GLU A 409 -13.37 -15.06 -12.99
N VAL A 410 -12.37 -14.76 -12.15
CA VAL A 410 -11.17 -14.02 -12.55
C VAL A 410 -9.88 -14.83 -12.48
N LEU A 411 -9.88 -15.97 -11.80
CA LEU A 411 -8.75 -16.92 -11.77
C LEU A 411 -9.18 -18.22 -12.46
N ASP A 412 -8.57 -18.51 -13.60
CA ASP A 412 -8.82 -19.75 -14.33
C ASP A 412 -8.16 -20.97 -13.66
N GLU A 413 -8.43 -22.17 -14.19
CA GLU A 413 -7.89 -23.45 -13.70
C GLU A 413 -6.35 -23.55 -13.80
N ASN A 414 -5.72 -22.72 -14.64
CA ASN A 414 -4.26 -22.61 -14.80
C ASN A 414 -3.65 -21.48 -13.97
N ASN A 415 -4.45 -20.85 -13.08
CA ASN A 415 -4.11 -19.70 -12.26
C ASN A 415 -3.74 -18.43 -13.05
N PHE A 416 -4.25 -18.27 -14.28
CA PHE A 416 -4.19 -16.97 -14.92
C PHE A 416 -5.27 -16.06 -14.35
N LEU A 417 -4.84 -14.88 -13.97
CA LEU A 417 -5.70 -13.77 -13.56
C LEU A 417 -6.18 -13.03 -14.81
N HIS A 418 -7.48 -13.02 -15.02
CA HIS A 418 -8.17 -12.29 -16.08
C HIS A 418 -8.38 -10.84 -15.64
N SER A 419 -7.82 -9.88 -16.40
CA SER A 419 -7.89 -8.47 -16.03
C SER A 419 -9.21 -7.79 -16.36
N CYS A 420 -10.06 -8.41 -17.18
CA CYS A 420 -11.27 -7.82 -17.74
C CYS A 420 -11.01 -6.54 -18.57
N LEU A 421 -9.76 -6.30 -18.96
CA LEU A 421 -9.36 -5.11 -19.72
C LEU A 421 -8.82 -5.53 -21.10
N LEU A 422 -9.37 -4.89 -22.14
CA LEU A 422 -8.95 -5.16 -23.50
C LEU A 422 -7.63 -4.47 -23.82
N TYR A 423 -6.71 -5.22 -24.32
CA TYR A 423 -5.35 -4.81 -24.66
C TYR A 423 -4.96 -5.20 -26.07
N THR A 424 -3.99 -4.48 -26.65
CA THR A 424 -3.37 -4.84 -27.91
C THR A 424 -1.90 -5.06 -27.68
N SER A 425 -1.39 -6.27 -27.90
CA SER A 425 0.04 -6.53 -27.84
C SER A 425 0.74 -5.88 -29.04
N PRO A 426 1.70 -4.98 -28.86
CA PRO A 426 2.43 -4.35 -29.96
C PRO A 426 3.55 -5.24 -30.52
N SER A 427 3.97 -6.28 -29.81
CA SER A 427 5.07 -7.16 -30.26
C SER A 427 5.06 -8.51 -29.56
#